data_dc7a6e038cb42be764499e852f26e6d4
#
_entry.id   dc7a6e038cb42be764499e852f26e6d4
#
_cell.length_a   1.000
_cell.length_b   1.000
_cell.length_c   1.000
_cell.angle_alpha   90.00
_cell.angle_beta   90.00
_cell.angle_gamma   90.00
#
_symmetry.space_group_name_H-M   'P 1'
#
loop_
_entity.id
_entity.type
_entity.pdbx_description
1 polymer ?
#
loop_
_entity_poly.entity_id
_entity_poly.type
_entity_poly.pdbx_seq_one_letter_code
_entity_poly.pdbx_strand_id
1 'polypeptide(L)'
;WDGGKAGIEECTYEAASTAVKEAIQAINGQADVIVVSAHMGLYAEFDEEGGSDSAQKILDDNPEVDVLQVAHNHVVVKQKEGNVVIGGVRNSGRDIARFDLTLDADKNIVDSSVEIVDMTGVTPSEELRANPVVAKAHQETRDFIKGGTGADGEKGSALGSTTAKFQ
;
A
#
# COMPACT_ATOMS: atom_id res chain seq x y z
N TRP A 1 -25.94 3.61 0.47
CA TRP A 1 -24.81 3.86 -0.44
C TRP A 1 -25.29 3.51 -1.84
N ASP A 2 -25.54 4.50 -2.67
CA ASP A 2 -26.07 4.32 -4.05
C ASP A 2 -24.99 3.91 -5.07
N GLY A 3 -23.84 3.46 -4.59
CA GLY A 3 -22.75 2.96 -5.40
C GLY A 3 -21.93 4.05 -6.10
N GLY A 4 -22.17 5.32 -5.79
CA GLY A 4 -21.31 6.42 -6.29
C GLY A 4 -21.27 6.57 -7.82
N LYS A 5 -22.30 6.18 -8.54
CA LYS A 5 -22.35 6.32 -10.01
C LYS A 5 -22.39 7.78 -10.47
N ALA A 6 -22.84 8.70 -9.61
CA ALA A 6 -22.82 10.10 -9.90
C ALA A 6 -21.37 10.63 -9.95
N GLY A 7 -20.89 11.02 -11.11
CA GLY A 7 -19.56 11.56 -11.34
C GLY A 7 -18.53 10.58 -11.92
N ILE A 8 -18.79 9.26 -11.94
CA ILE A 8 -17.90 8.29 -12.58
C ILE A 8 -18.04 8.34 -14.10
N GLU A 9 -19.20 8.69 -14.62
CA GLU A 9 -19.48 8.77 -16.07
C GLU A 9 -18.63 9.85 -16.79
N GLU A 10 -18.08 10.81 -16.04
CA GLU A 10 -17.20 11.85 -16.58
C GLU A 10 -15.70 11.50 -16.46
N CYS A 11 -15.36 10.36 -15.84
CA CYS A 11 -13.98 9.92 -15.67
C CYS A 11 -13.59 8.95 -16.78
N THR A 12 -12.41 9.16 -17.36
CA THR A 12 -11.75 8.17 -18.21
C THR A 12 -10.72 7.41 -17.37
N TYR A 13 -10.70 6.10 -17.56
CA TYR A 13 -9.74 5.23 -16.87
C TYR A 13 -8.74 4.68 -17.88
N GLU A 14 -7.49 4.70 -17.49
CA GLU A 14 -6.41 4.06 -18.21
C GLU A 14 -5.98 2.80 -17.49
N ALA A 15 -5.54 1.78 -18.23
CA ALA A 15 -4.99 0.56 -17.65
C ALA A 15 -3.75 0.88 -16.81
N ALA A 16 -3.65 0.30 -15.61
CA ALA A 16 -2.55 0.57 -14.68
C ALA A 16 -1.17 0.26 -15.31
N SER A 17 -1.08 -0.81 -16.10
CA SER A 17 0.14 -1.18 -16.82
C SER A 17 0.57 -0.11 -17.83
N THR A 18 -0.37 0.53 -18.52
CA THR A 18 -0.10 1.63 -19.47
C THR A 18 0.37 2.88 -18.72
N ALA A 19 -0.34 3.28 -17.67
CA ALA A 19 0.03 4.44 -16.86
C ALA A 19 1.44 4.29 -16.24
N VAL A 20 1.77 3.07 -15.76
CA VAL A 20 3.13 2.77 -15.25
C VAL A 20 4.17 2.91 -16.36
N LYS A 21 3.88 2.39 -17.56
CA LYS A 21 4.78 2.50 -18.71
C LYS A 21 5.07 3.96 -19.06
N GLU A 22 4.04 4.79 -19.12
CA GLU A 22 4.19 6.23 -19.39
C GLU A 22 5.00 6.93 -18.29
N ALA A 23 4.78 6.58 -17.02
CA ALA A 23 5.54 7.11 -15.89
C ALA A 23 7.03 6.71 -15.96
N ILE A 24 7.35 5.45 -16.30
CA ILE A 24 8.72 4.98 -16.50
C ILE A 24 9.39 5.75 -17.64
N GLN A 25 8.69 5.93 -18.76
CA GLN A 25 9.20 6.70 -19.88
C GLN A 25 9.45 8.18 -19.52
N ALA A 26 8.61 8.77 -18.66
CA ALA A 26 8.78 10.15 -18.20
C ALA A 26 10.00 10.31 -17.27
N ILE A 27 10.37 9.29 -16.50
CA ILE A 27 11.59 9.26 -15.68
C ILE A 27 12.83 9.24 -16.58
N ASN A 28 12.78 8.60 -17.74
CA ASN A 28 13.80 8.63 -18.77
C ASN A 28 15.24 8.36 -18.24
N GLY A 29 15.40 7.27 -17.51
CA GLY A 29 16.71 6.86 -16.98
C GLY A 29 17.27 7.72 -15.84
N GLN A 30 16.43 8.52 -15.18
CA GLN A 30 16.83 9.33 -14.01
C GLN A 30 16.84 8.51 -12.70
N ALA A 31 16.38 7.27 -12.73
CA ALA A 31 16.35 6.34 -11.60
C ALA A 31 17.13 5.07 -11.93
N ASP A 32 17.83 4.53 -10.93
CA ASP A 32 18.57 3.27 -11.03
C ASP A 32 17.71 2.07 -10.56
N VAL A 33 16.62 2.34 -9.85
CA VAL A 33 15.66 1.34 -9.35
C VAL A 33 14.24 1.85 -9.55
N ILE A 34 13.39 1.02 -10.11
CA ILE A 34 11.98 1.31 -10.35
C ILE A 34 11.12 0.53 -9.35
N VAL A 35 10.43 1.27 -8.49
CA VAL A 35 9.50 0.73 -7.50
C VAL A 35 8.08 1.13 -7.87
N VAL A 36 7.19 0.16 -7.98
CA VAL A 36 5.76 0.39 -8.20
C VAL A 36 4.98 -0.01 -6.96
N SER A 37 4.18 0.92 -6.43
CA SER A 37 3.19 0.66 -5.38
C SER A 37 1.80 0.66 -5.99
N ALA A 38 1.17 -0.51 -6.04
CA ALA A 38 -0.14 -0.71 -6.64
C ALA A 38 -1.18 -1.08 -5.57
N HIS A 39 -2.27 -0.31 -5.46
CA HIS A 39 -3.41 -0.69 -4.61
C HIS A 39 -4.33 -1.63 -5.36
N MET A 40 -3.83 -2.79 -5.71
CA MET A 40 -4.54 -3.87 -6.41
C MET A 40 -3.92 -5.22 -6.04
N GLY A 41 -4.68 -6.29 -6.24
CA GLY A 41 -4.20 -7.66 -6.07
C GLY A 41 -3.14 -8.04 -7.09
N LEU A 42 -2.27 -8.98 -6.72
CA LEU A 42 -1.27 -9.50 -7.64
C LEU A 42 -1.92 -10.14 -8.87
N TYR A 43 -2.94 -10.94 -8.64
CA TYR A 43 -3.73 -11.59 -9.69
C TYR A 43 -5.11 -10.94 -9.79
N ALA A 44 -5.74 -11.08 -10.95
CA ALA A 44 -7.08 -10.60 -11.17
C ALA A 44 -8.06 -11.15 -10.12
N GLU A 45 -8.84 -10.28 -9.49
CA GLU A 45 -9.79 -10.67 -8.45
C GLU A 45 -11.11 -11.17 -9.04
N PHE A 46 -11.44 -10.70 -10.23
CA PHE A 46 -12.70 -10.98 -10.90
C PHE A 46 -12.41 -11.39 -12.34
N ASP A 47 -12.94 -12.53 -12.71
CA ASP A 47 -12.88 -13.09 -14.07
C ASP A 47 -13.97 -12.43 -14.91
N GLU A 48 -13.83 -11.12 -15.21
CA GLU A 48 -14.76 -10.41 -16.09
C GLU A 48 -14.23 -10.39 -17.52
N GLU A 49 -15.12 -10.59 -18.49
CA GLU A 49 -14.83 -10.41 -19.91
C GLU A 49 -14.30 -9.01 -20.17
N GLY A 50 -13.02 -8.90 -20.51
CA GLY A 50 -12.35 -7.64 -20.76
C GLY A 50 -11.01 -7.50 -20.04
N GLY A 51 -10.64 -8.49 -19.27
CA GLY A 51 -9.34 -8.56 -18.59
C GLY A 51 -9.27 -7.56 -17.44
N SER A 52 -9.48 -8.03 -16.23
CA SER A 52 -9.22 -7.21 -15.07
C SER A 52 -7.74 -6.85 -15.06
N ASP A 53 -7.47 -5.58 -14.89
CA ASP A 53 -6.12 -5.09 -14.64
C ASP A 53 -5.61 -5.73 -13.34
N SER A 54 -4.43 -6.33 -13.36
CA SER A 54 -3.81 -6.96 -12.20
C SER A 54 -2.41 -6.42 -12.02
N ALA A 55 -1.89 -6.50 -10.81
CA ALA A 55 -0.52 -6.06 -10.57
C ALA A 55 0.51 -6.92 -11.31
N GLN A 56 0.20 -8.21 -11.58
CA GLN A 56 1.02 -9.05 -12.44
C GLN A 56 1.15 -8.48 -13.85
N LYS A 57 0.05 -7.97 -14.41
CA LYS A 57 0.09 -7.37 -15.74
C LYS A 57 0.99 -6.12 -15.80
N ILE A 58 1.14 -5.40 -14.69
CA ILE A 58 2.12 -4.31 -14.62
C ILE A 58 3.53 -4.85 -14.90
N LEU A 59 3.92 -5.97 -14.28
CA LEU A 59 5.24 -6.59 -14.50
C LEU A 59 5.38 -7.14 -15.91
N ASP A 60 4.34 -7.80 -16.42
CA ASP A 60 4.36 -8.42 -17.75
C ASP A 60 4.58 -7.37 -18.86
N ASP A 61 4.00 -6.19 -18.69
CA ASP A 61 4.07 -5.10 -19.67
C ASP A 61 5.26 -4.13 -19.43
N ASN A 62 5.88 -4.16 -18.24
CA ASN A 62 6.93 -3.23 -17.83
C ASN A 62 8.12 -3.98 -17.17
N PRO A 63 8.98 -4.60 -17.97
CA PRO A 63 10.10 -5.39 -17.46
C PRO A 63 11.19 -4.56 -16.75
N GLU A 64 11.08 -3.24 -16.77
CA GLU A 64 11.97 -2.32 -16.05
C GLU A 64 11.61 -2.19 -14.56
N VAL A 65 10.49 -2.75 -14.10
CA VAL A 65 10.09 -2.72 -12.70
C VAL A 65 10.94 -3.69 -11.88
N ASP A 66 11.58 -3.19 -10.84
CA ASP A 66 12.44 -3.99 -9.94
C ASP A 66 11.71 -4.45 -8.68
N VAL A 67 10.79 -3.61 -8.18
CA VAL A 67 10.02 -3.89 -6.97
C VAL A 67 8.55 -3.62 -7.23
N LEU A 68 7.69 -4.59 -6.92
CA LEU A 68 6.25 -4.42 -6.95
C LEU A 68 5.65 -4.61 -5.56
N GLN A 69 5.10 -3.56 -5.00
CA GLN A 69 4.29 -3.62 -3.79
C GLN A 69 2.82 -3.72 -4.18
N VAL A 70 2.14 -4.75 -3.69
CA VAL A 70 0.71 -5.00 -3.92
C VAL A 70 -0.11 -4.85 -2.65
N ALA A 71 -1.40 -4.54 -2.80
CA ALA A 71 -2.31 -4.30 -1.69
C ALA A 71 -3.73 -4.77 -2.02
N HIS A 72 -4.76 -4.16 -1.41
CA HIS A 72 -6.19 -4.36 -1.66
C HIS A 72 -6.76 -5.68 -1.10
N ASN A 73 -6.27 -6.84 -1.50
CA ASN A 73 -6.79 -8.16 -1.09
C ASN A 73 -6.49 -8.53 0.37
N HIS A 74 -5.67 -7.73 1.06
CA HIS A 74 -5.27 -7.97 2.45
C HIS A 74 -4.59 -9.33 2.68
N VAL A 75 -3.92 -9.86 1.67
CA VAL A 75 -3.18 -11.14 1.73
C VAL A 75 -1.68 -10.89 1.75
N VAL A 76 -0.96 -11.85 2.35
CA VAL A 76 0.50 -11.84 2.31
C VAL A 76 0.96 -12.34 0.95
N VAL A 77 1.74 -11.51 0.26
CA VAL A 77 2.48 -11.88 -0.95
C VAL A 77 3.96 -11.76 -0.65
N LYS A 78 4.72 -12.79 -0.96
CA LYS A 78 6.17 -12.84 -0.82
C LYS A 78 6.71 -13.66 -1.99
N GLN A 79 7.06 -12.99 -3.06
CA GLN A 79 7.52 -13.65 -4.29
C GLN A 79 8.76 -12.97 -4.86
N LYS A 80 9.51 -13.72 -5.67
CA LYS A 80 10.65 -13.24 -6.44
C LYS A 80 10.60 -13.89 -7.83
N GLU A 81 10.66 -13.05 -8.85
CA GLU A 81 10.72 -13.47 -10.26
C GLU A 81 11.99 -12.89 -10.89
N GLY A 82 12.99 -13.73 -11.09
CA GLY A 82 14.32 -13.24 -11.46
C GLY A 82 14.90 -12.34 -10.37
N ASN A 83 15.19 -11.08 -10.70
CA ASN A 83 15.60 -10.06 -9.73
C ASN A 83 14.43 -9.20 -9.20
N VAL A 84 13.24 -9.31 -9.79
CA VAL A 84 12.06 -8.59 -9.35
C VAL A 84 11.54 -9.17 -8.03
N VAL A 85 11.28 -8.33 -7.06
CA VAL A 85 10.69 -8.72 -5.76
C VAL A 85 9.28 -8.17 -5.62
N ILE A 86 8.36 -9.04 -5.20
CA ILE A 86 6.94 -8.73 -5.08
C ILE A 86 6.52 -8.93 -3.62
N GLY A 87 5.94 -7.90 -3.01
CA GLY A 87 5.49 -7.95 -1.63
C GLY A 87 4.10 -7.37 -1.44
N GLY A 88 3.29 -8.08 -0.64
CA GLY A 88 1.97 -7.64 -0.21
C GLY A 88 1.74 -7.97 1.26
N VAL A 89 0.94 -7.18 1.94
CA VAL A 89 0.74 -7.27 3.39
C VAL A 89 -0.73 -7.29 3.76
N ARG A 90 -1.04 -7.84 4.93
CA ARG A 90 -2.38 -7.74 5.52
C ARG A 90 -2.71 -6.29 5.87
N ASN A 91 -3.98 -6.02 6.08
CA ASN A 91 -4.50 -4.69 6.43
C ASN A 91 -4.09 -4.24 7.84
N SER A 92 -4.38 -2.98 8.15
CA SER A 92 -4.34 -2.40 9.51
C SER A 92 -2.95 -2.43 10.15
N GLY A 93 -1.88 -2.36 9.37
CA GLY A 93 -0.51 -2.33 9.88
C GLY A 93 -0.05 -3.62 10.57
N ARG A 94 -0.69 -4.75 10.26
CA ARG A 94 -0.31 -6.05 10.84
C ARG A 94 1.02 -6.56 10.34
N ASP A 95 1.43 -6.13 9.16
CA ASP A 95 2.70 -6.52 8.55
C ASP A 95 3.41 -5.33 7.94
N ILE A 96 4.72 -5.49 7.77
CA ILE A 96 5.56 -4.60 6.96
C ILE A 96 6.24 -5.46 5.90
N ALA A 97 6.14 -5.08 4.63
CA ALA A 97 6.98 -5.64 3.58
C ALA A 97 8.32 -4.89 3.57
N ARG A 98 9.42 -5.65 3.73
CA ARG A 98 10.79 -5.14 3.62
C ARG A 98 11.40 -5.69 2.34
N PHE A 99 11.87 -4.79 1.50
CA PHE A 99 12.57 -5.12 0.27
C PHE A 99 14.04 -4.76 0.44
N ASP A 100 14.92 -5.74 0.26
CA ASP A 100 16.37 -5.55 0.32
C ASP A 100 16.93 -5.74 -1.09
N LEU A 101 17.65 -4.74 -1.59
CA LEU A 101 18.29 -4.76 -2.90
C LEU A 101 19.78 -4.51 -2.74
N THR A 102 20.60 -5.30 -3.43
CA THR A 102 22.04 -5.09 -3.50
C THR A 102 22.41 -4.66 -4.91
N LEU A 103 23.05 -3.52 -5.03
CA LEU A 103 23.50 -2.98 -6.30
C LEU A 103 25.03 -3.11 -6.41
N ASP A 104 25.51 -3.37 -7.64
CA ASP A 104 26.93 -3.31 -7.97
C ASP A 104 27.42 -1.84 -8.19
N ALA A 105 28.69 -1.69 -8.56
CA ALA A 105 29.27 -0.37 -8.82
C ALA A 105 28.65 0.34 -10.04
N ASP A 106 28.07 -0.42 -10.96
CA ASP A 106 27.39 0.08 -12.17
C ASP A 106 25.88 0.26 -11.92
N LYS A 107 25.44 0.07 -10.65
CA LYS A 107 24.07 0.22 -10.17
C LYS A 107 23.08 -0.85 -10.66
N ASN A 108 23.58 -1.97 -11.18
CA ASN A 108 22.73 -3.10 -11.49
C ASN A 108 22.33 -3.85 -10.21
N ILE A 109 21.11 -4.33 -10.13
CA ILE A 109 20.66 -5.18 -9.03
C ILE A 109 21.30 -6.56 -9.20
N VAL A 110 22.18 -6.92 -8.27
CA VAL A 110 22.89 -8.22 -8.25
C VAL A 110 22.26 -9.20 -7.27
N ASP A 111 21.49 -8.70 -6.30
CA ASP A 111 20.67 -9.53 -5.40
C ASP A 111 19.47 -8.75 -4.92
N SER A 112 18.39 -9.48 -4.66
CA SER A 112 17.14 -8.91 -4.18
C SER A 112 16.42 -9.89 -3.27
N SER A 113 15.73 -9.39 -2.25
CA SER A 113 14.86 -10.20 -1.39
C SER A 113 13.69 -9.40 -0.87
N VAL A 114 12.62 -10.09 -0.50
CA VAL A 114 11.48 -9.52 0.22
C VAL A 114 11.23 -10.31 1.49
N GLU A 115 10.97 -9.61 2.58
CA GLU A 115 10.56 -10.19 3.84
C GLU A 115 9.26 -9.55 4.33
N ILE A 116 8.36 -10.38 4.83
CA ILE A 116 7.13 -9.90 5.48
C ILE A 116 7.31 -10.03 6.98
N VAL A 117 7.40 -8.88 7.63
CA VAL A 117 7.59 -8.78 9.09
C VAL A 117 6.22 -8.68 9.74
N ASP A 118 5.86 -9.69 10.55
CA ASP A 118 4.62 -9.67 11.32
C ASP A 118 4.75 -8.69 12.49
N MET A 119 3.91 -7.67 12.49
CA MET A 119 3.83 -6.65 13.52
C MET A 119 2.79 -6.95 14.60
N THR A 120 2.10 -8.10 14.49
CA THR A 120 1.06 -8.50 15.46
C THR A 120 1.70 -8.69 16.83
N GLY A 121 1.22 -7.94 17.83
CA GLY A 121 1.73 -8.01 19.19
C GLY A 121 3.04 -7.23 19.43
N VAL A 122 3.59 -6.57 18.42
CA VAL A 122 4.75 -5.69 18.62
C VAL A 122 4.35 -4.49 19.48
N THR A 123 5.06 -4.33 20.59
CA THR A 123 4.87 -3.19 21.48
C THR A 123 5.82 -2.07 21.05
N PRO A 124 5.31 -0.84 20.79
CA PRO A 124 6.16 0.29 20.48
C PRO A 124 7.19 0.54 21.60
N SER A 125 8.43 0.89 21.25
CA SER A 125 9.45 1.26 22.21
C SER A 125 9.03 2.47 23.06
N GLU A 126 9.62 2.60 24.25
CA GLU A 126 9.38 3.79 25.09
C GLU A 126 9.79 5.08 24.40
N GLU A 127 10.91 5.05 23.66
CA GLU A 127 11.38 6.18 22.87
C GLU A 127 10.35 6.62 21.81
N LEU A 128 9.78 5.65 21.08
CA LEU A 128 8.75 5.95 20.08
C LEU A 128 7.48 6.53 20.74
N ARG A 129 7.08 5.98 21.89
CA ARG A 129 5.91 6.48 22.63
C ARG A 129 6.13 7.89 23.20
N ALA A 130 7.37 8.18 23.61
CA ALA A 130 7.75 9.48 24.14
C ALA A 130 7.99 10.53 23.05
N ASN A 131 8.06 10.13 21.77
CA ASN A 131 8.18 11.07 20.67
C ASN A 131 6.99 12.04 20.67
N PRO A 132 7.19 13.36 20.77
CA PRO A 132 6.11 14.32 20.95
C PRO A 132 5.13 14.34 19.77
N VAL A 133 5.57 14.05 18.55
CA VAL A 133 4.69 13.98 17.37
C VAL A 133 3.78 12.76 17.46
N VAL A 134 4.31 11.61 17.83
CA VAL A 134 3.55 10.35 17.98
C VAL A 134 2.56 10.48 19.13
N ALA A 135 3.01 11.00 20.27
CA ALA A 135 2.17 11.19 21.45
C ALA A 135 1.01 12.15 21.17
N LYS A 136 1.28 13.25 20.46
CA LYS A 136 0.26 14.23 20.06
C LYS A 136 -0.77 13.61 19.11
N ALA A 137 -0.32 12.97 18.03
CA ALA A 137 -1.22 12.31 17.06
C ALA A 137 -2.11 11.25 17.73
N HIS A 138 -1.53 10.47 18.64
CA HIS A 138 -2.27 9.46 19.38
C HIS A 138 -3.31 10.07 20.32
N GLN A 139 -2.97 11.18 20.99
CA GLN A 139 -3.91 11.88 21.86
C GLN A 139 -5.06 12.52 21.08
N GLU A 140 -4.76 13.20 19.98
CA GLU A 140 -5.76 13.83 19.10
C GLU A 140 -6.73 12.77 18.53
N THR A 141 -6.23 11.64 18.09
CA THR A 141 -7.05 10.51 17.62
C THR A 141 -7.98 10.00 18.72
N ARG A 142 -7.50 9.84 19.95
CA ARG A 142 -8.33 9.42 21.08
C ARG A 142 -9.43 10.41 21.40
N ASP A 143 -9.10 11.69 21.39
CA ASP A 143 -10.03 12.75 21.72
C ASP A 143 -11.11 12.86 20.64
N PHE A 144 -10.73 12.72 19.37
CA PHE A 144 -11.67 12.66 18.26
C PHE A 144 -12.63 11.46 18.39
N ILE A 145 -12.12 10.26 18.65
CA ILE A 145 -12.95 9.04 18.82
C ILE A 145 -13.90 9.17 20.00
N LYS A 146 -13.50 9.88 21.09
CA LYS A 146 -14.34 10.12 22.25
C LYS A 146 -15.36 11.26 22.06
N GLY A 147 -15.46 11.81 20.85
CA GLY A 147 -16.35 12.93 20.56
C GLY A 147 -15.77 14.29 20.94
N GLY A 148 -14.46 14.38 21.11
CA GLY A 148 -13.73 15.64 21.24
C GLY A 148 -13.68 16.43 19.93
N THR A 149 -13.15 17.64 20.00
CA THR A 149 -12.86 18.46 18.83
C THR A 149 -11.47 18.11 18.28
N GLY A 150 -11.35 17.87 16.97
CA GLY A 150 -10.07 17.80 16.30
C GLY A 150 -9.29 19.13 16.35
N ALA A 151 -8.04 19.12 15.90
CA ALA A 151 -7.18 20.30 15.87
C ALA A 151 -7.74 21.47 15.03
N ASP A 152 -8.64 21.18 14.11
CA ASP A 152 -9.39 22.14 13.27
C ASP A 152 -10.69 22.64 13.89
N GLY A 153 -11.05 22.18 15.10
CA GLY A 153 -12.25 22.55 15.81
C GLY A 153 -13.50 21.76 15.41
N GLU A 154 -13.40 20.81 14.49
CA GLU A 154 -14.51 19.92 14.16
C GLU A 154 -14.76 18.90 15.27
N LYS A 155 -16.03 18.70 15.61
CA LYS A 155 -16.42 17.66 16.58
C LYS A 155 -16.36 16.30 15.92
N GLY A 156 -15.59 15.40 16.49
CA GLY A 156 -15.69 13.98 16.19
C GLY A 156 -17.12 13.51 16.44
N SER A 157 -17.75 12.95 15.41
CA SER A 157 -19.04 12.30 15.59
C SER A 157 -18.83 10.98 16.32
N ALA A 158 -19.67 10.70 17.32
CA ALA A 158 -19.70 9.38 17.93
C ALA A 158 -20.03 8.36 16.83
N LEU A 159 -19.15 7.38 16.62
CA LEU A 159 -19.34 6.31 15.62
C LEU A 159 -20.52 5.39 15.98
N GLY A 160 -21.20 5.65 17.07
CA GLY A 160 -22.32 4.89 17.61
C GLY A 160 -22.01 4.40 19.02
N SER A 161 -23.05 3.99 19.72
CA SER A 161 -22.94 3.27 20.99
C SER A 161 -23.52 1.88 20.82
N THR A 162 -22.86 0.88 21.41
CA THR A 162 -23.41 -0.48 21.47
C THR A 162 -23.56 -0.90 22.91
N THR A 163 -24.67 -1.56 23.22
CA THR A 163 -24.90 -2.25 24.49
C THR A 163 -24.42 -3.71 24.43
N ALA A 164 -23.95 -4.18 23.25
CA ALA A 164 -23.40 -5.52 23.11
C ALA A 164 -22.11 -5.66 23.92
N LYS A 165 -22.05 -6.68 24.75
CA LYS A 165 -20.79 -7.08 25.40
C LYS A 165 -19.97 -7.85 24.38
N PHE A 166 -18.79 -7.36 24.06
CA PHE A 166 -17.81 -8.16 23.33
C PHE A 166 -17.28 -9.25 24.27
N GLN A 167 -17.49 -10.50 23.89
CA GLN A 167 -16.92 -11.66 24.57
C GLN A 167 -15.55 -11.97 24.01
#